data_712fd5b7a95bb76ee9b4118daba2e866
#
_entry.id   712fd5b7a95bb76ee9b4118daba2e866
#
_cell.length_a   1.000
_cell.length_b   1.000
_cell.length_c   1.000
_cell.angle_alpha   90.00
_cell.angle_beta   90.00
_cell.angle_gamma   90.00
#
_symmetry.space_group_name_H-M   'P 1'
#
loop_
_entity.id
_entity.type
_entity.pdbx_description
1 polymer ?
#
loop_
_entity_poly.entity_id
_entity_poly.type
_entity_poly.pdbx_seq_one_letter_code
_entity_poly.pdbx_strand_id
1 'polypeptide(L)'
;MSVAELTALIGACGAALKIIWDMVQSTKNLSKQIGEVLVRMDTLESNQKELQIVGQANSLANRNLTRYRIRQEMLKAIRRGYETYDNFEEVVNLIDGYHAAGGNGAIDALYQEYIKIPRREK
;
A
#
# COMPACT_ATOMS: atom_id res chain seq x y z
N MET A 1 -61.22 33.95 22.67
CA MET A 1 -60.74 32.67 22.14
C MET A 1 -61.65 31.54 22.58
N SER A 2 -62.19 30.78 21.66
CA SER A 2 -63.00 29.60 21.99
C SER A 2 -62.15 28.47 22.55
N VAL A 3 -62.77 27.54 23.27
CA VAL A 3 -62.06 26.34 23.78
C VAL A 3 -61.48 25.49 22.62
N ALA A 4 -62.21 25.44 21.50
CA ALA A 4 -61.76 24.71 20.32
C ALA A 4 -60.51 25.37 19.69
N GLU A 5 -60.44 26.70 19.63
CA GLU A 5 -59.27 27.44 19.12
C GLU A 5 -58.06 27.26 20.05
N LEU A 6 -58.27 27.28 21.37
CA LEU A 6 -57.21 27.05 22.34
C LEU A 6 -56.67 25.60 22.24
N THR A 7 -57.55 24.64 22.11
CA THR A 7 -57.14 23.22 21.92
C THR A 7 -56.36 23.00 20.63
N ALA A 8 -56.77 23.63 19.54
CA ALA A 8 -56.08 23.58 18.28
C ALA A 8 -54.70 24.20 18.38
N LEU A 9 -54.55 25.35 19.09
CA LEU A 9 -53.27 26.01 19.29
C LEU A 9 -52.33 25.17 20.15
N ILE A 10 -52.78 24.55 21.20
CA ILE A 10 -52.00 23.67 22.06
C ILE A 10 -51.53 22.44 21.27
N GLY A 11 -52.40 21.86 20.43
CA GLY A 11 -52.06 20.74 19.56
C GLY A 11 -50.99 21.10 18.52
N ALA A 12 -51.09 22.29 17.90
CA ALA A 12 -50.12 22.79 16.97
C ALA A 12 -48.73 23.04 17.62
N CYS A 13 -48.71 23.62 18.85
CA CYS A 13 -47.49 23.80 19.61
C CYS A 13 -46.84 22.49 20.02
N GLY A 14 -47.64 21.50 20.42
CA GLY A 14 -47.13 20.16 20.75
C GLY A 14 -46.50 19.45 19.55
N ALA A 15 -47.13 19.54 18.37
CA ALA A 15 -46.60 19.00 17.15
C ALA A 15 -45.26 19.69 16.72
N ALA A 16 -45.22 21.01 16.85
CA ALA A 16 -43.99 21.77 16.55
C ALA A 16 -42.85 21.40 17.50
N LEU A 17 -43.12 21.25 18.79
CA LEU A 17 -42.13 20.82 19.79
C LEU A 17 -41.61 19.42 19.52
N LYS A 18 -42.48 18.50 19.08
CA LYS A 18 -42.07 17.15 18.70
C LYS A 18 -41.14 17.17 17.49
N ILE A 19 -41.44 17.96 16.46
CA ILE A 19 -40.59 18.10 15.28
C ILE A 19 -39.21 18.65 15.67
N ILE A 20 -39.17 19.68 16.53
CA ILE A 20 -37.89 20.26 17.02
C ILE A 20 -37.13 19.21 17.82
N TRP A 21 -37.78 18.43 18.67
CA TRP A 21 -37.14 17.37 19.45
C TRP A 21 -36.54 16.30 18.54
N ASP A 22 -37.30 15.83 17.55
CA ASP A 22 -36.83 14.82 16.57
C ASP A 22 -35.63 15.35 15.75
N MET A 23 -35.67 16.62 15.36
CA MET A 23 -34.53 17.29 14.67
C MET A 23 -33.28 17.34 15.54
N VAL A 24 -33.43 17.68 16.83
CA VAL A 24 -32.30 17.71 17.77
C VAL A 24 -31.73 16.32 17.97
N GLN A 25 -32.51 15.30 18.11
CA GLN A 25 -32.06 13.92 18.24
C GLN A 25 -31.36 13.45 16.98
N SER A 26 -31.90 13.75 15.81
CA SER A 26 -31.30 13.43 14.52
C SER A 26 -29.94 14.12 14.36
N THR A 27 -29.83 15.38 14.73
CA THR A 27 -28.56 16.13 14.69
C THR A 27 -27.52 15.54 15.64
N LYS A 28 -27.90 15.14 16.84
CA LYS A 28 -27.01 14.47 17.80
C LYS A 28 -26.50 13.15 17.26
N ASN A 29 -27.38 12.34 16.67
CA ASN A 29 -27.01 11.06 16.07
C ASN A 29 -26.04 11.27 14.91
N LEU A 30 -26.31 12.23 14.04
CA LEU A 30 -25.44 12.58 12.92
C LEU A 30 -24.07 13.04 13.39
N SER A 31 -24.02 13.91 14.40
CA SER A 31 -22.77 14.38 15.01
C SER A 31 -21.96 13.24 15.59
N LYS A 32 -22.58 12.28 16.25
CA LYS A 32 -21.94 11.06 16.76
C LYS A 32 -21.37 10.23 15.63
N GLN A 33 -22.14 9.99 14.56
CA GLN A 33 -21.69 9.23 13.40
C GLN A 33 -20.51 9.92 12.71
N ILE A 34 -20.52 11.23 12.56
CA ILE A 34 -19.40 12.01 12.02
C ILE A 34 -18.16 11.83 12.88
N GLY A 35 -18.28 11.90 14.20
CA GLY A 35 -17.18 11.67 15.11
C GLY A 35 -16.56 10.28 14.97
N GLU A 36 -17.39 9.25 14.85
CA GLU A 36 -16.94 7.87 14.62
C GLU A 36 -16.22 7.72 13.26
N VAL A 37 -16.73 8.35 12.22
CA VAL A 37 -16.12 8.34 10.89
C VAL A 37 -14.74 9.04 10.93
N LEU A 38 -14.62 10.17 11.60
CA LEU A 38 -13.35 10.89 11.74
C LEU A 38 -12.30 10.05 12.45
N VAL A 39 -12.67 9.35 13.52
CA VAL A 39 -11.77 8.44 14.24
C VAL A 39 -11.31 7.29 13.33
N ARG A 40 -12.23 6.73 12.54
CA ARG A 40 -11.88 5.67 11.58
C ARG A 40 -10.97 6.18 10.48
N MET A 41 -11.18 7.40 10.00
CA MET A 41 -10.31 8.01 9.00
C MET A 41 -8.89 8.21 9.53
N ASP A 42 -8.73 8.70 10.76
CA ASP A 42 -7.43 8.85 11.40
C ASP A 42 -6.71 7.51 11.54
N THR A 43 -7.43 6.45 11.93
CA THR A 43 -6.90 5.10 12.05
C THR A 43 -6.46 4.56 10.70
N LEU A 44 -7.27 4.75 9.66
CA LEU A 44 -6.94 4.33 8.29
C LEU A 44 -5.71 5.05 7.76
N GLU A 45 -5.60 6.36 7.99
CA GLU A 45 -4.43 7.15 7.58
C GLU A 45 -3.15 6.66 8.27
N SER A 46 -3.23 6.39 9.57
CA SER A 46 -2.11 5.85 10.35
C SER A 46 -1.69 4.46 9.83
N ASN A 47 -2.65 3.58 9.59
CA ASN A 47 -2.39 2.25 9.03
C ASN A 47 -1.77 2.33 7.63
N GLN A 48 -2.23 3.27 6.81
CA GLN A 48 -1.70 3.48 5.47
C GLN A 48 -0.24 3.93 5.50
N LYS A 49 0.12 4.84 6.42
CA LYS A 49 1.52 5.27 6.62
C LYS A 49 2.41 4.10 7.08
N GLU A 50 1.92 3.30 8.01
CA GLU A 50 2.64 2.12 8.50
C GLU A 50 2.87 1.10 7.39
N LEU A 51 1.84 0.80 6.59
CA LEU A 51 1.96 -0.10 5.43
C LEU A 51 2.95 0.43 4.40
N GLN A 52 2.99 1.74 4.18
CA GLN A 52 3.93 2.36 3.27
C GLN A 52 5.38 2.19 3.75
N ILE A 53 5.64 2.42 5.03
CA ILE A 53 6.96 2.23 5.64
C ILE A 53 7.41 0.78 5.53
N VAL A 54 6.55 -0.17 5.88
CA VAL A 54 6.83 -1.61 5.78
C VAL A 54 7.08 -2.01 4.33
N GLY A 55 6.26 -1.52 3.40
CA GLY A 55 6.42 -1.78 1.97
C GLY A 55 7.76 -1.28 1.43
N GLN A 56 8.19 -0.09 1.83
CA GLN A 56 9.49 0.46 1.44
C GLN A 56 10.65 -0.36 2.02
N ALA A 57 10.56 -0.75 3.29
CA ALA A 57 11.57 -1.58 3.94
C ALA A 57 11.69 -2.95 3.27
N ASN A 58 10.56 -3.59 2.95
CA ASN A 58 10.54 -4.87 2.25
C ASN A 58 11.11 -4.76 0.84
N SER A 59 10.78 -3.71 0.11
CA SER A 59 11.31 -3.46 -1.23
C SER A 59 12.83 -3.29 -1.21
N LEU A 60 13.36 -2.55 -0.24
CA LEU A 60 14.80 -2.37 -0.07
C LEU A 60 15.51 -3.69 0.27
N ALA A 61 14.94 -4.47 1.19
CA ALA A 61 15.47 -5.78 1.57
C ALA A 61 15.49 -6.74 0.38
N ASN A 62 14.41 -6.78 -0.40
CA ASN A 62 14.31 -7.62 -1.60
C ASN A 62 15.34 -7.20 -2.67
N ARG A 63 15.53 -5.91 -2.89
CA ARG A 63 16.58 -5.42 -3.80
C ARG A 63 17.96 -5.86 -3.37
N ASN A 64 18.28 -5.73 -2.09
CA ASN A 64 19.57 -6.10 -1.57
C ASN A 64 19.84 -7.60 -1.68
N LEU A 65 18.85 -8.43 -1.38
CA LEU A 65 18.93 -9.89 -1.55
C LEU A 65 19.08 -10.28 -3.01
N THR A 66 18.32 -9.67 -3.90
CA THR A 66 18.38 -9.93 -5.34
C THR A 66 19.74 -9.55 -5.89
N ARG A 67 20.27 -8.39 -5.51
CA ARG A 67 21.63 -7.95 -5.89
C ARG A 67 22.69 -8.94 -5.43
N TYR A 68 22.62 -9.38 -4.19
CA TYR A 68 23.52 -10.37 -3.63
C TYR A 68 23.48 -11.67 -4.43
N ARG A 69 22.29 -12.18 -4.68
CA ARG A 69 22.09 -13.41 -5.44
C ARG A 69 22.64 -13.31 -6.87
N ILE A 70 22.35 -12.21 -7.57
CA ILE A 70 22.86 -11.96 -8.91
C ILE A 70 24.39 -11.98 -8.91
N ARG A 71 25.00 -11.26 -7.98
CA ARG A 71 26.47 -11.22 -7.87
C ARG A 71 27.06 -12.61 -7.62
N GLN A 72 26.47 -13.36 -6.71
CA GLN A 72 26.93 -14.71 -6.39
C GLN A 72 26.86 -15.64 -7.61
N GLU A 73 25.76 -15.61 -8.34
CA GLU A 73 25.59 -16.43 -9.54
C GLU A 73 26.58 -16.03 -10.65
N MET A 74 26.75 -14.73 -10.89
CA MET A 74 27.69 -14.26 -11.89
C MET A 74 29.15 -14.59 -11.52
N LEU A 75 29.56 -14.36 -10.28
CA LEU A 75 30.91 -14.67 -9.81
C LEU A 75 31.21 -16.16 -9.88
N LYS A 76 30.25 -16.99 -9.52
CA LYS A 76 30.36 -18.45 -9.61
C LYS A 76 30.61 -18.90 -11.05
N ALA A 77 29.87 -18.34 -11.99
CA ALA A 77 30.02 -18.66 -13.41
C ALA A 77 31.36 -18.16 -13.96
N ILE A 78 31.78 -16.94 -13.60
CA ILE A 78 33.07 -16.38 -14.03
C ILE A 78 34.25 -17.22 -13.52
N ARG A 79 34.19 -17.66 -12.26
CA ARG A 79 35.25 -18.54 -11.69
C ARG A 79 35.25 -19.90 -12.36
N ARG A 80 34.10 -20.45 -12.73
CA ARG A 80 33.98 -21.73 -13.44
C ARG A 80 34.43 -21.61 -14.90
N GLY A 81 34.34 -20.42 -15.48
CA GLY A 81 34.74 -20.12 -16.84
C GLY A 81 33.65 -20.36 -17.90
N TYR A 82 32.46 -20.73 -17.51
CA TYR A 82 31.33 -20.89 -18.41
C TYR A 82 30.01 -20.73 -17.68
N GLU A 83 28.93 -20.52 -18.44
CA GLU A 83 27.57 -20.47 -17.92
C GLU A 83 26.67 -21.41 -18.75
N THR A 84 25.70 -22.03 -18.10
CA THR A 84 24.65 -22.75 -18.81
C THR A 84 23.63 -21.80 -19.41
N TYR A 85 23.00 -22.18 -20.53
CA TYR A 85 21.97 -21.36 -21.15
C TYR A 85 20.79 -21.11 -20.20
N ASP A 86 20.34 -22.13 -19.48
CA ASP A 86 19.23 -22.01 -18.54
C ASP A 86 19.54 -21.04 -17.40
N ASN A 87 20.73 -21.16 -16.81
CA ASN A 87 21.14 -20.29 -15.71
C ASN A 87 21.39 -18.86 -16.18
N PHE A 88 21.89 -18.68 -17.38
CA PHE A 88 22.04 -17.36 -17.99
C PHE A 88 20.70 -16.65 -18.12
N GLU A 89 19.67 -17.34 -18.60
CA GLU A 89 18.31 -16.80 -18.71
C GLU A 89 17.76 -16.43 -17.34
N GLU A 90 17.94 -17.26 -16.32
CA GLU A 90 17.52 -16.95 -14.95
C GLU A 90 18.22 -15.70 -14.40
N VAL A 91 19.53 -15.58 -14.62
CA VAL A 91 20.29 -14.40 -14.16
C VAL A 91 19.81 -13.13 -14.87
N VAL A 92 19.56 -13.17 -16.17
CA VAL A 92 19.02 -12.04 -16.92
C VAL A 92 17.64 -11.63 -16.37
N ASN A 93 16.78 -12.60 -16.09
CA ASN A 93 15.47 -12.33 -15.49
C ASN A 93 15.60 -11.70 -14.09
N LEU A 94 16.55 -12.15 -13.28
CA LEU A 94 16.82 -11.55 -11.98
C LEU A 94 17.32 -10.10 -12.11
N ILE A 95 18.17 -9.82 -13.09
CA ILE A 95 18.67 -8.47 -13.37
C ILE A 95 17.53 -7.55 -13.79
N ASP A 96 16.66 -8.01 -14.69
CA ASP A 96 15.49 -7.25 -15.13
C ASP A 96 14.55 -6.95 -13.95
N GLY A 97 14.29 -7.92 -13.09
CA GLY A 97 13.50 -7.74 -11.88
C GLY A 97 14.16 -6.76 -10.88
N TYR A 98 15.47 -6.83 -10.75
CA TYR A 98 16.25 -5.91 -9.91
C TYR A 98 16.11 -4.46 -10.39
N HIS A 99 16.25 -4.22 -11.69
CA HIS A 99 16.07 -2.87 -12.27
C HIS A 99 14.62 -2.40 -12.15
N ALA A 100 13.65 -3.26 -12.40
CA ALA A 100 12.23 -2.93 -12.25
C ALA A 100 11.85 -2.56 -10.81
N ALA A 101 12.52 -3.15 -9.82
CA ALA A 101 12.34 -2.81 -8.41
C ALA A 101 13.12 -1.54 -7.98
N GLY A 102 13.71 -0.80 -8.91
CA GLY A 102 14.47 0.41 -8.65
C GLY A 102 15.93 0.18 -8.27
N GLY A 103 16.49 -0.98 -8.62
CA GLY A 103 17.91 -1.27 -8.44
C GLY A 103 18.79 -0.36 -9.29
N ASN A 104 19.97 -0.05 -8.79
CA ASN A 104 20.97 0.78 -9.47
C ASN A 104 21.94 -0.05 -10.32
N GLY A 105 22.90 0.62 -10.96
CA GLY A 105 23.92 -0.01 -11.80
C GLY A 105 25.05 -0.73 -11.07
N ALA A 106 24.91 -1.06 -9.79
CA ALA A 106 25.99 -1.67 -8.99
C ALA A 106 26.47 -3.03 -9.52
N ILE A 107 25.65 -3.72 -10.30
CA ILE A 107 25.98 -5.02 -10.91
C ILE A 107 26.45 -4.90 -12.36
N ASP A 108 26.38 -3.72 -12.96
CA ASP A 108 26.61 -3.56 -14.41
C ASP A 108 28.02 -3.92 -14.83
N ALA A 109 29.03 -3.52 -14.09
CA ALA A 109 30.43 -3.83 -14.38
C ALA A 109 30.67 -5.36 -14.34
N LEU A 110 30.12 -6.04 -13.35
CA LEU A 110 30.23 -7.49 -13.22
C LEU A 110 29.47 -8.20 -14.35
N TYR A 111 28.31 -7.66 -14.72
CA TYR A 111 27.52 -8.19 -15.84
C TYR A 111 28.30 -8.12 -17.16
N GLN A 112 29.05 -7.05 -17.41
CA GLN A 112 29.88 -6.95 -18.61
C GLN A 112 30.97 -8.04 -18.67
N GLU A 113 31.54 -8.43 -17.55
CA GLU A 113 32.43 -9.56 -17.46
C GLU A 113 31.73 -10.91 -17.62
N TYR A 114 30.55 -11.02 -17.02
CA TYR A 114 29.74 -12.23 -17.08
C TYR A 114 29.29 -12.60 -18.49
N ILE A 115 28.88 -11.63 -19.31
CA ILE A 115 28.43 -11.90 -20.68
C ILE A 115 29.53 -12.31 -21.62
N LYS A 116 30.81 -12.09 -21.26
CA LYS A 116 31.96 -12.50 -22.07
C LYS A 116 32.33 -13.97 -21.95
N ILE A 117 31.89 -14.64 -20.87
CA ILE A 117 32.20 -16.05 -20.69
C ILE A 117 31.37 -16.92 -21.66
N PRO A 118 31.90 -18.08 -22.09
CA PRO A 118 31.17 -18.95 -22.99
C PRO A 118 29.93 -19.55 -22.31
N ARG A 119 28.88 -19.74 -23.09
CA ARG A 119 27.65 -20.42 -22.69
C ARG A 119 27.63 -21.81 -23.30
N ARG A 120 27.15 -22.78 -22.54
CA ARG A 120 27.02 -24.14 -23.00
C ARG A 120 25.83 -24.85 -22.36
N GLU A 121 25.42 -25.94 -22.99
CA GLU A 121 24.47 -26.83 -22.36
C GLU A 121 25.14 -27.57 -21.19
N LYS A 122 24.31 -28.11 -20.29
CA LYS A 122 24.78 -28.76 -19.05
C LYS A 122 25.96 -29.70 -19.27
#